data_6d68b8a9c4732b39be6f339a4a95e1c7
#
_entry.id   6d68b8a9c4732b39be6f339a4a95e1c7
#
_cell.length_a   1.000
_cell.length_b   1.000
_cell.length_c   1.000
_cell.angle_alpha   90.00
_cell.angle_beta   90.00
_cell.angle_gamma   90.00
#
_symmetry.space_group_name_H-M   'P 1'
#
loop_
_entity.id
_entity.type
_entity.pdbx_description
1 polymer ?
#
loop_
_entity_poly.entity_id
_entity_poly.type
_entity_poly.pdbx_seq_one_letter_code
_entity_poly.pdbx_strand_id
1 'polypeptide(L)'
;MKNKFVFLSVVFSTLLFASCTTVKSVNNLAKVFVTNTKQINLLPPEAIETTIDDMMQLTGDFGDVSFSLITLVQADETGLYFSLLNDFGTDMGTITYDGIDAISDSPVLPEKLKVEYILNDFQNAFYNPEKIKQNLNNSKLDFSVTKEADKEIRRVLNNGKIVEEVTITAE
;
A
#
# COMPACT_ATOMS: atom_id res chain seq x y z
N MET A 1 -48.63 -30.34 -33.32
CA MET A 1 -47.61 -29.35 -33.60
C MET A 1 -47.58 -28.27 -32.49
N LYS A 2 -47.18 -28.59 -31.27
CA LYS A 2 -47.10 -27.65 -30.17
C LYS A 2 -46.05 -28.15 -29.18
N ASN A 3 -44.75 -28.08 -29.46
CA ASN A 3 -43.70 -28.30 -28.47
C ASN A 3 -42.30 -27.88 -28.92
N LYS A 4 -42.17 -27.01 -29.93
CA LYS A 4 -40.84 -26.54 -30.39
C LYS A 4 -40.47 -25.10 -29.97
N PHE A 5 -41.36 -24.37 -29.29
CA PHE A 5 -41.11 -22.96 -28.93
C PHE A 5 -40.62 -22.74 -27.50
N VAL A 6 -40.67 -23.75 -26.64
CA VAL A 6 -40.27 -23.60 -25.23
C VAL A 6 -38.77 -23.82 -25.05
N PHE A 7 -38.09 -24.55 -25.92
CA PHE A 7 -36.66 -24.86 -25.79
C PHE A 7 -35.73 -23.73 -26.23
N LEU A 8 -36.20 -22.76 -27.00
CA LEU A 8 -35.36 -21.66 -27.47
C LEU A 8 -35.24 -20.49 -26.47
N SER A 9 -36.16 -20.40 -25.53
CA SER A 9 -36.16 -19.32 -24.52
C SER A 9 -35.24 -19.56 -23.31
N VAL A 10 -34.87 -20.80 -23.05
CA VAL A 10 -34.02 -21.15 -21.89
C VAL A 10 -32.53 -21.00 -22.18
N VAL A 11 -32.11 -21.10 -23.45
CA VAL A 11 -30.71 -20.98 -23.84
C VAL A 11 -30.21 -19.53 -23.88
N PHE A 12 -31.12 -18.54 -23.99
CA PHE A 12 -30.71 -17.13 -24.07
C PHE A 12 -30.53 -16.44 -22.71
N SER A 13 -30.91 -17.07 -21.60
CA SER A 13 -30.85 -16.47 -20.25
C SER A 13 -29.57 -16.76 -19.47
N THR A 14 -28.66 -17.59 -19.98
CA THR A 14 -27.45 -18.00 -19.23
C THR A 14 -26.18 -17.26 -19.65
N LEU A 15 -26.24 -16.23 -20.49
CA LEU A 15 -25.08 -15.56 -21.09
C LEU A 15 -24.74 -14.19 -20.48
N LEU A 16 -25.34 -13.78 -19.37
CA LEU A 16 -25.17 -12.40 -18.84
C LEU A 16 -24.37 -12.27 -17.52
N PHE A 17 -23.63 -13.29 -17.09
CA PHE A 17 -22.76 -13.16 -15.92
C PHE A 17 -21.28 -13.35 -16.24
N ALA A 18 -20.80 -12.78 -17.33
CA ALA A 18 -19.39 -12.50 -17.48
C ALA A 18 -19.10 -11.18 -16.73
N SER A 19 -19.04 -11.23 -15.40
CA SER A 19 -18.44 -10.16 -14.60
C SER A 19 -16.98 -10.11 -14.99
N CYS A 20 -16.59 -9.15 -15.83
CA CYS A 20 -15.18 -8.79 -16.03
C CYS A 20 -14.66 -8.23 -14.72
N THR A 21 -14.10 -9.07 -13.87
CA THR A 21 -13.15 -8.62 -12.86
C THR A 21 -11.92 -8.13 -13.63
N THR A 22 -11.75 -6.83 -13.71
CA THR A 22 -10.53 -6.22 -14.25
C THR A 22 -9.40 -6.56 -13.28
N VAL A 23 -8.67 -7.62 -13.54
CA VAL A 23 -7.42 -7.92 -12.82
C VAL A 23 -6.45 -6.79 -13.20
N LYS A 24 -6.22 -5.85 -12.29
CA LYS A 24 -5.16 -4.83 -12.47
C LYS A 24 -3.85 -5.58 -12.74
N SER A 25 -3.22 -5.29 -13.87
CA SER A 25 -1.97 -5.94 -14.25
C SER A 25 -0.88 -5.57 -13.25
N VAL A 26 -0.26 -6.55 -12.62
CA VAL A 26 0.87 -6.39 -11.67
C VAL A 26 2.03 -5.55 -12.26
N ASN A 27 2.09 -5.42 -13.58
CA ASN A 27 3.15 -4.68 -14.26
C ASN A 27 3.00 -3.14 -14.20
N ASN A 28 1.85 -2.62 -13.78
CA ASN A 28 1.56 -1.19 -13.76
C ASN A 28 1.51 -0.61 -12.34
N LEU A 29 1.85 -1.37 -11.31
CA LEU A 29 1.88 -0.87 -9.94
C LEU A 29 2.97 0.20 -9.77
N ALA A 30 2.70 1.18 -8.92
CA ALA A 30 3.70 2.18 -8.52
C ALA A 30 4.95 1.50 -7.96
N LYS A 31 6.10 2.13 -8.15
CA LYS A 31 7.41 1.54 -7.82
C LYS A 31 8.19 2.44 -6.86
N VAL A 32 8.88 1.80 -5.93
CA VAL A 32 9.75 2.46 -4.97
C VAL A 32 11.16 1.88 -5.00
N PHE A 33 12.17 2.73 -4.81
CA PHE A 33 13.54 2.28 -4.62
C PHE A 33 13.77 1.93 -3.14
N VAL A 34 14.10 0.68 -2.85
CA VAL A 34 14.50 0.21 -1.52
C VAL A 34 16.01 0.39 -1.30
N THR A 35 16.76 0.40 -2.39
CA THR A 35 18.19 0.72 -2.39
C THR A 35 18.51 1.60 -3.60
N ASN A 36 19.73 2.13 -3.69
CA ASN A 36 20.15 2.91 -4.86
C ASN A 36 20.04 2.16 -6.20
N THR A 37 19.89 0.84 -6.19
CA THR A 37 19.89 0.00 -7.40
C THR A 37 18.73 -0.97 -7.48
N LYS A 38 18.01 -1.21 -6.38
CA LYS A 38 16.89 -2.17 -6.33
C LYS A 38 15.58 -1.45 -6.13
N GLN A 39 14.64 -1.77 -6.97
CA GLN A 39 13.29 -1.24 -6.99
C GLN A 39 12.29 -2.38 -6.82
N ILE A 40 11.23 -2.13 -6.08
CA ILE A 40 10.07 -3.02 -5.95
C ILE A 40 8.82 -2.32 -6.42
N ASN A 41 7.79 -3.08 -6.74
CA ASN A 41 6.44 -2.54 -6.86
C ASN A 41 5.87 -2.32 -5.45
N LEU A 42 5.11 -1.26 -5.24
CA LEU A 42 4.23 -1.19 -4.09
C LEU A 42 3.20 -2.33 -4.18
N LEU A 43 2.79 -2.87 -3.04
CA LEU A 43 1.72 -3.87 -3.01
C LEU A 43 0.40 -3.21 -3.43
N PRO A 44 -0.46 -3.89 -4.18
CA PRO A 44 -1.75 -3.33 -4.54
C PRO A 44 -2.66 -3.17 -3.29
N PRO A 45 -3.62 -2.24 -3.29
CA PRO A 45 -4.53 -2.03 -2.15
C PRO A 45 -5.21 -3.33 -1.68
N GLU A 46 -5.60 -4.19 -2.58
CA GLU A 46 -6.24 -5.49 -2.29
C GLU A 46 -5.34 -6.44 -1.47
N ALA A 47 -4.07 -6.10 -1.29
CA ALA A 47 -3.17 -6.86 -0.43
C ALA A 47 -3.36 -6.56 1.06
N ILE A 48 -4.08 -5.49 1.43
CA ILE A 48 -4.44 -5.21 2.81
C ILE A 48 -5.39 -6.29 3.34
N GLU A 49 -5.22 -6.71 4.60
CA GLU A 49 -6.04 -7.76 5.21
C GLU A 49 -7.11 -7.19 6.15
N THR A 50 -6.87 -6.00 6.65
CA THR A 50 -7.77 -5.32 7.57
C THR A 50 -7.90 -3.87 7.15
N THR A 51 -9.12 -3.39 6.99
CA THR A 51 -9.39 -1.98 6.76
C THR A 51 -8.85 -1.16 7.93
N ILE A 52 -8.16 -0.08 7.62
CA ILE A 52 -7.65 0.89 8.58
C ILE A 52 -8.42 2.19 8.38
N ASP A 53 -8.97 2.72 9.47
CA ASP A 53 -9.59 4.04 9.54
C ASP A 53 -9.17 4.61 10.89
N ASP A 54 -8.02 5.27 10.92
CA ASP A 54 -7.37 5.67 12.17
C ASP A 54 -6.63 7.01 12.02
N MET A 55 -6.32 7.61 13.17
CA MET A 55 -5.53 8.83 13.26
C MET A 55 -4.13 8.49 13.74
N MET A 56 -3.14 8.79 12.92
CA MET A 56 -1.74 8.49 13.16
C MET A 56 -0.89 9.76 13.14
N GLN A 57 0.30 9.70 13.71
CA GLN A 57 1.30 10.74 13.53
C GLN A 57 2.31 10.31 12.46
N LEU A 58 2.45 11.12 11.41
CA LEU A 58 3.47 10.96 10.39
C LEU A 58 4.62 11.93 10.68
N THR A 59 5.77 11.39 11.04
CA THR A 59 7.00 12.16 11.25
C THR A 59 8.08 11.67 10.31
N GLY A 60 8.95 12.56 9.88
CA GLY A 60 10.07 12.16 9.03
C GLY A 60 11.13 13.24 8.90
N ASP A 61 12.34 12.76 8.62
CA ASP A 61 13.50 13.59 8.28
C ASP A 61 13.91 13.29 6.84
N PHE A 62 13.97 14.31 6.00
CA PHE A 62 14.38 14.19 4.62
C PHE A 62 15.36 15.32 4.25
N GLY A 63 16.63 14.98 4.11
CA GLY A 63 17.71 15.97 3.97
C GLY A 63 17.79 16.86 5.20
N ASP A 64 17.62 18.15 5.02
CA ASP A 64 17.63 19.15 6.09
C ASP A 64 16.22 19.54 6.57
N VAL A 65 15.19 18.84 6.11
CA VAL A 65 13.78 19.13 6.42
C VAL A 65 13.22 18.03 7.31
N SER A 66 12.75 18.42 8.49
CA SER A 66 11.95 17.56 9.39
C SER A 66 10.49 17.98 9.30
N PHE A 67 9.59 17.03 9.32
CA PHE A 67 8.14 17.28 9.36
C PHE A 67 7.44 16.38 10.37
N SER A 68 6.34 16.88 10.90
CA SER A 68 5.46 16.14 11.82
C SER A 68 4.02 16.57 11.53
N LEU A 69 3.17 15.61 11.20
CA LEU A 69 1.78 15.84 10.77
C LEU A 69 0.86 14.84 11.45
N ILE A 70 -0.31 15.28 11.84
CA ILE A 70 -1.41 14.39 12.16
C ILE A 70 -1.96 13.85 10.83
N THR A 71 -2.21 12.57 10.74
CA THR A 71 -2.65 11.93 9.50
C THR A 71 -3.89 11.09 9.79
N LEU A 72 -5.00 11.43 9.13
CA LEU A 72 -6.17 10.55 9.09
C LEU A 72 -5.94 9.56 7.96
N VAL A 73 -5.83 8.29 8.31
CA VAL A 73 -5.52 7.21 7.39
C VAL A 73 -6.77 6.39 7.12
N GLN A 74 -7.15 6.30 5.86
CA GLN A 74 -8.17 5.37 5.37
C GLN A 74 -7.49 4.44 4.37
N ALA A 75 -7.46 3.16 4.68
CA ALA A 75 -6.83 2.14 3.84
C ALA A 75 -7.71 0.89 3.77
N ASP A 76 -8.09 0.52 2.56
CA ASP A 76 -8.90 -0.66 2.26
C ASP A 76 -8.49 -1.29 0.92
N GLU A 77 -9.25 -2.27 0.46
CA GLU A 77 -9.00 -2.96 -0.80
C GLU A 77 -9.10 -2.08 -2.06
N THR A 78 -9.65 -0.87 -1.94
CA THR A 78 -9.83 0.06 -3.06
C THR A 78 -8.69 1.07 -3.17
N GLY A 79 -8.03 1.39 -2.06
CA GLY A 79 -6.95 2.36 -2.05
C GLY A 79 -6.49 2.76 -0.65
N LEU A 80 -5.47 3.62 -0.63
CA LEU A 80 -5.00 4.30 0.56
C LEU A 80 -5.25 5.80 0.38
N TYR A 81 -5.81 6.42 1.41
CA TYR A 81 -6.04 7.85 1.48
C TYR A 81 -5.54 8.39 2.82
N PHE A 82 -4.62 9.33 2.78
CA PHE A 82 -4.06 10.00 3.94
C PHE A 82 -4.41 11.49 3.86
N SER A 83 -5.16 11.99 4.84
CA SER A 83 -5.40 13.42 5.01
C SER A 83 -4.40 13.96 6.02
N LEU A 84 -3.58 14.90 5.60
CA LEU A 84 -2.50 15.47 6.38
C LEU A 84 -2.98 16.73 7.08
N LEU A 85 -2.80 16.80 8.40
CA LEU A 85 -3.21 17.91 9.23
C LEU A 85 -2.03 18.43 10.06
N ASN A 86 -1.99 19.70 10.37
CA ASN A 86 -1.08 20.21 11.39
C ASN A 86 -1.64 19.97 12.80
N ASP A 87 -0.88 20.34 13.85
CA ASP A 87 -1.27 20.18 15.24
C ASP A 87 -2.54 20.95 15.63
N PHE A 88 -2.99 21.89 14.80
CA PHE A 88 -4.22 22.64 14.99
C PHE A 88 -5.41 22.07 14.20
N GLY A 89 -5.23 20.94 13.52
CA GLY A 89 -6.24 20.32 12.68
C GLY A 89 -6.47 21.03 11.33
N THR A 90 -5.55 21.91 10.92
CA THR A 90 -5.64 22.57 9.62
C THR A 90 -5.18 21.59 8.52
N ASP A 91 -5.93 21.54 7.44
CA ASP A 91 -5.61 20.75 6.26
C ASP A 91 -4.26 21.19 5.63
N MET A 92 -3.37 20.24 5.49
CA MET A 92 -2.03 20.40 4.95
C MET A 92 -1.83 19.56 3.67
N GLY A 93 -2.92 18.99 3.13
CA GLY A 93 -2.93 18.22 1.90
C GLY A 93 -3.21 16.73 2.06
N THR A 94 -3.00 15.98 1.00
CA THR A 94 -3.35 14.56 0.93
C THR A 94 -2.27 13.70 0.30
N ILE A 95 -2.30 12.41 0.63
CA ILE A 95 -1.59 11.35 -0.10
C ILE A 95 -2.62 10.31 -0.51
N THR A 96 -2.57 9.88 -1.76
CA THR A 96 -3.46 8.84 -2.30
C THR A 96 -2.69 7.76 -3.05
N TYR A 97 -3.21 6.54 -3.01
CA TYR A 97 -2.66 5.42 -3.75
C TYR A 97 -3.78 4.44 -4.14
N ASP A 98 -3.91 4.16 -5.44
CA ASP A 98 -4.93 3.26 -5.99
C ASP A 98 -4.34 1.95 -6.56
N GLY A 99 -3.05 1.73 -6.35
CA GLY A 99 -2.28 0.61 -6.91
C GLY A 99 -1.45 1.01 -8.13
N ILE A 100 -1.86 2.01 -8.89
CA ILE A 100 -1.14 2.49 -10.08
C ILE A 100 -0.51 3.85 -9.80
N ASP A 101 -1.32 4.79 -9.34
CA ASP A 101 -0.92 6.17 -9.08
C ASP A 101 -0.69 6.38 -7.58
N ALA A 102 0.49 6.88 -7.26
CA ALA A 102 0.86 7.36 -5.94
C ALA A 102 1.00 8.89 -6.03
N ILE A 103 0.06 9.62 -5.44
CA ILE A 103 -0.04 11.06 -5.59
C ILE A 103 0.05 11.73 -4.22
N SER A 104 0.83 12.81 -4.14
CA SER A 104 0.84 13.72 -3.00
C SER A 104 0.47 15.10 -3.47
N ASP A 105 -0.50 15.70 -2.78
CA ASP A 105 -0.87 17.11 -2.92
C ASP A 105 -0.72 17.77 -1.55
N SER A 106 0.52 18.13 -1.21
CA SER A 106 0.84 18.73 0.09
C SER A 106 2.01 19.69 -0.03
N PRO A 107 1.82 20.96 0.33
CA PRO A 107 2.88 21.97 0.28
C PRO A 107 3.90 21.85 1.43
N VAL A 108 3.62 21.00 2.43
CA VAL A 108 4.48 20.84 3.62
C VAL A 108 5.43 19.66 3.51
N LEU A 109 5.17 18.73 2.62
CA LEU A 109 6.12 17.66 2.33
C LEU A 109 7.27 18.17 1.47
N PRO A 110 8.51 17.73 1.71
CA PRO A 110 9.65 18.12 0.88
C PRO A 110 9.42 17.78 -0.60
N GLU A 111 9.62 18.73 -1.51
CA GLU A 111 9.38 18.57 -2.95
C GLU A 111 10.09 17.35 -3.56
N LYS A 112 11.28 17.00 -3.03
CA LYS A 112 12.07 15.86 -3.52
C LYS A 112 11.71 14.54 -2.84
N LEU A 113 10.87 14.56 -1.82
CA LEU A 113 10.39 13.34 -1.16
C LEU A 113 9.37 12.67 -2.07
N LYS A 114 9.70 11.50 -2.54
CA LYS A 114 8.75 10.69 -3.31
C LYS A 114 7.76 10.04 -2.35
N VAL A 115 6.50 10.25 -2.61
CA VAL A 115 5.40 9.73 -1.78
C VAL A 115 5.41 8.21 -1.67
N GLU A 116 5.97 7.52 -2.66
CA GLU A 116 6.11 6.06 -2.66
C GLU A 116 6.96 5.55 -1.48
N TYR A 117 7.85 6.36 -0.91
CA TYR A 117 8.57 5.99 0.32
C TYR A 117 7.63 5.92 1.52
N ILE A 118 6.78 6.93 1.72
CA ILE A 118 5.78 6.96 2.80
C ILE A 118 4.83 5.77 2.67
N LEU A 119 4.37 5.50 1.45
CA LEU A 119 3.48 4.37 1.18
C LEU A 119 4.15 3.01 1.41
N ASN A 120 5.44 2.88 1.07
CA ASN A 120 6.21 1.66 1.34
C ASN A 120 6.38 1.43 2.84
N ASP A 121 6.73 2.47 3.61
CA ASP A 121 6.85 2.38 5.06
C ASP A 121 5.53 1.96 5.70
N PHE A 122 4.42 2.56 5.24
CA PHE A 122 3.08 2.17 5.68
C PHE A 122 2.77 0.70 5.35
N GLN A 123 3.03 0.26 4.12
CA GLN A 123 2.81 -1.13 3.74
C GLN A 123 3.70 -2.09 4.55
N ASN A 124 4.96 -1.74 4.77
CA ASN A 124 5.87 -2.54 5.59
C ASN A 124 5.45 -2.62 7.07
N ALA A 125 4.72 -1.62 7.58
CA ALA A 125 4.16 -1.64 8.93
C ALA A 125 2.86 -2.45 9.04
N PHE A 126 1.95 -2.31 8.08
CA PHE A 126 0.55 -2.73 8.26
C PHE A 126 0.11 -3.90 7.39
N TYR A 127 0.84 -4.22 6.31
CA TYR A 127 0.46 -5.31 5.42
C TYR A 127 0.97 -6.66 5.94
N ASN A 128 0.39 -7.74 5.41
CA ASN A 128 0.78 -9.11 5.75
C ASN A 128 2.28 -9.36 5.47
N PRO A 129 3.07 -9.80 6.47
CA PRO A 129 4.49 -10.06 6.32
C PRO A 129 4.85 -11.04 5.20
N GLU A 130 4.03 -12.06 4.93
CA GLU A 130 4.31 -13.01 3.86
C GLU A 130 4.13 -12.39 2.47
N LYS A 131 3.14 -11.49 2.29
CA LYS A 131 2.97 -10.75 1.03
C LYS A 131 4.13 -9.79 0.79
N ILE A 132 4.58 -9.08 1.83
CA ILE A 132 5.77 -8.21 1.78
C ILE A 132 7.00 -9.02 1.38
N LYS A 133 7.24 -10.15 2.05
CA LYS A 133 8.36 -11.05 1.78
C LYS A 133 8.37 -11.56 0.34
N GLN A 134 7.22 -11.99 -0.17
CA GLN A 134 7.09 -12.44 -1.56
C GLN A 134 7.45 -11.32 -2.55
N ASN A 135 6.96 -10.11 -2.31
CA ASN A 135 7.24 -8.94 -3.15
C ASN A 135 8.74 -8.60 -3.16
N LEU A 136 9.37 -8.56 -2.00
CA LEU A 136 10.79 -8.25 -1.84
C LEU A 136 11.70 -9.32 -2.48
N ASN A 137 11.35 -10.59 -2.37
CA ASN A 137 12.10 -11.70 -2.95
C ASN A 137 12.19 -11.60 -4.48
N ASN A 138 11.17 -11.04 -5.15
CA ASN A 138 11.19 -10.81 -6.60
C ASN A 138 12.35 -9.86 -7.01
N SER A 139 12.79 -9.00 -6.11
CA SER A 139 13.91 -8.07 -6.31
C SER A 139 15.20 -8.53 -5.60
N LYS A 140 15.25 -9.80 -5.15
CA LYS A 140 16.39 -10.38 -4.42
C LYS A 140 16.74 -9.57 -3.17
N LEU A 141 15.72 -9.16 -2.43
CA LEU A 141 15.80 -8.59 -1.10
C LEU A 141 15.25 -9.63 -0.12
N ASP A 142 15.87 -9.71 1.05
CA ASP A 142 15.42 -10.59 2.12
C ASP A 142 14.52 -9.80 3.09
N PHE A 143 13.64 -10.51 3.78
CA PHE A 143 12.74 -9.95 4.78
C PHE A 143 12.72 -10.81 6.03
N SER A 144 12.81 -10.19 7.18
CA SER A 144 12.72 -10.87 8.47
C SER A 144 11.78 -10.15 9.43
N VAL A 145 11.12 -10.93 10.27
CA VAL A 145 10.25 -10.44 11.34
C VAL A 145 10.77 -11.02 12.66
N THR A 146 10.99 -10.17 13.64
CA THR A 146 11.36 -10.55 15.00
C THR A 146 10.32 -10.01 15.96
N LYS A 147 9.84 -10.84 16.89
CA LYS A 147 8.93 -10.42 17.95
C LYS A 147 9.68 -10.38 19.28
N GLU A 148 9.59 -9.25 19.95
CA GLU A 148 10.23 -8.98 21.24
C GLU A 148 9.18 -8.38 22.16
N ALA A 149 8.75 -9.11 23.19
CA ALA A 149 7.78 -8.69 24.19
C ALA A 149 6.57 -7.91 23.61
N ASP A 150 6.66 -6.58 23.59
CA ASP A 150 5.65 -5.63 23.13
C ASP A 150 5.95 -5.07 21.71
N LYS A 151 7.00 -5.59 21.04
CA LYS A 151 7.45 -5.06 19.75
C LYS A 151 7.51 -6.14 18.68
N GLU A 152 7.10 -5.76 17.47
CA GLU A 152 7.41 -6.49 16.25
C GLU A 152 8.37 -5.65 15.40
N ILE A 153 9.52 -6.23 15.07
CA ILE A 153 10.54 -5.56 14.27
C ILE A 153 10.60 -6.26 12.92
N ARG A 154 10.36 -5.50 11.87
CA ARG A 154 10.41 -5.94 10.46
C ARG A 154 11.63 -5.33 9.78
N ARG A 155 12.44 -6.15 9.13
CA ARG A 155 13.67 -5.72 8.46
C ARG A 155 13.70 -6.16 7.03
N VAL A 156 14.05 -5.21 6.16
CA VAL A 156 14.42 -5.50 4.78
C VAL A 156 15.93 -5.54 4.68
N LEU A 157 16.47 -6.60 4.07
CA LEU A 157 17.92 -6.78 3.96
C LEU A 157 18.34 -6.88 2.49
N ASN A 158 19.50 -6.32 2.20
CA ASN A 158 20.17 -6.47 0.91
C ASN A 158 21.55 -7.10 1.15
N ASN A 159 21.73 -8.36 0.71
CA ASN A 159 22.97 -9.13 0.93
C ASN A 159 23.37 -9.15 2.44
N GLY A 160 22.41 -9.41 3.30
CA GLY A 160 22.60 -9.50 4.75
C GLY A 160 22.77 -8.16 5.49
N LYS A 161 22.72 -7.02 4.78
CA LYS A 161 22.73 -5.69 5.41
C LYS A 161 21.32 -5.14 5.50
N ILE A 162 20.94 -4.63 6.68
CA ILE A 162 19.67 -3.96 6.88
C ILE A 162 19.66 -2.67 6.04
N VAL A 163 18.62 -2.50 5.23
CA VAL A 163 18.38 -1.31 4.40
C VAL A 163 17.13 -0.56 4.84
N GLU A 164 16.23 -1.24 5.54
CA GLU A 164 15.03 -0.66 6.13
C GLU A 164 14.66 -1.44 7.40
N GLU A 165 14.20 -0.75 8.43
CA GLU A 165 13.71 -1.34 9.66
C GLU A 165 12.43 -0.61 10.10
N VAL A 166 11.39 -1.37 10.36
CA VAL A 166 10.12 -0.88 10.91
C VAL A 166 9.91 -1.53 12.26
N THR A 167 9.66 -0.73 13.28
CA THR A 167 9.30 -1.20 14.63
C THR A 167 7.84 -0.89 14.90
N ILE A 168 7.05 -1.91 15.17
CA ILE A 168 5.64 -1.83 15.54
C ILE A 168 5.57 -2.12 17.03
N THR A 169 5.03 -1.20 17.81
CA THR A 169 4.85 -1.34 19.26
C THR A 169 3.36 -1.46 19.56
N ALA A 170 2.98 -2.48 20.33
CA ALA A 170 1.61 -2.56 20.86
C ALA A 170 1.46 -1.53 21.99
N GLU A 171 0.43 -0.71 21.92
CA GLU A 171 -0.01 0.16 23.01
C GLU A 171 -0.92 -0.58 24.01
#